data_4641f0416b267c5734d0ec5bd3cf1172
#
_entry.id   4641f0416b267c5734d0ec5bd3cf1172
#
_cell.length_a   1.000
_cell.length_b   1.000
_cell.length_c   1.000
_cell.angle_alpha   90.00
_cell.angle_beta   90.00
_cell.angle_gamma   90.00
#
_symmetry.space_group_name_H-M   'P 1'
#
loop_
_entity.id
_entity.type
_entity.pdbx_description
1 polymer ?
#
loop_
_entity_poly.entity_id
_entity_poly.type
_entity_poly.pdbx_seq_one_letter_code
_entity_poly.pdbx_strand_id
1 'polypeptide(L)'
;NIGNLHDGREPSYTQEQYQYRFDLPNDLGDNIELFLTATPITYSVEYRNDRNNNDLIGEPETGFTVVEGNKDTITITSRTPYETVKGYSPDGYVVRGTSAPVYHAGDIVDVKDVAADAAGTTIIFVPHWVPVDEVNERNITINLYIEDPTDINGSDIPAANYLRTVAEGDALFRPNEERGREHIREYISSSDEPWKDTYNDEDFVLREGGEIQVVKESVSSLDFHFDVKKGNLTVKFQWGAGEQPDTAVPALPENITEQIAIKQAFSVDVSESIPEGYTASTATVAGTMIEAGVEKTVYLYKDADNDNKPDNHTITLTFDAGENGIIDPNNLTSGGALSEDQKTLTYKLVKPVEGELEGDKYPQIPQVNATADSMVWTGWFNNENESSRYADYANQPVGADAADLTFDAYYGAAEGHKEVAIRYYTEQESGEFDLARTLTSYRKPGETVTYGRPARNGYVTPNEGTSGSITVT
;
A
#
# COMPACT_ATOMS: atom_id res chain seq x y z
N ASN A 1 -46.28 -7.55 7.85
CA ASN A 1 -46.73 -7.80 6.47
C ASN A 1 -47.78 -8.93 6.51
N ILE A 2 -49.02 -8.55 6.42
CA ILE A 2 -50.11 -9.53 6.20
C ILE A 2 -49.99 -9.91 4.75
N GLY A 3 -49.57 -11.17 4.50
CA GLY A 3 -49.48 -11.70 3.15
C GLY A 3 -50.81 -11.60 2.43
N ASN A 4 -50.77 -11.48 1.13
CA ASN A 4 -51.95 -11.39 0.28
C ASN A 4 -52.96 -12.46 0.64
N LEU A 5 -54.13 -12.03 1.07
CA LEU A 5 -55.32 -12.90 1.07
C LEU A 5 -55.56 -13.34 -0.35
N HIS A 6 -56.08 -14.54 -0.56
CA HIS A 6 -56.23 -15.23 -1.84
C HIS A 6 -56.99 -14.45 -2.96
N ASP A 7 -57.60 -13.31 -2.64
CA ASP A 7 -58.31 -12.45 -3.59
C ASP A 7 -57.54 -11.17 -4.00
N GLY A 8 -56.30 -11.00 -3.48
CA GLY A 8 -55.42 -9.87 -3.84
C GLY A 8 -55.83 -8.50 -3.30
N ARG A 9 -56.77 -8.42 -2.35
CA ARG A 9 -57.16 -7.15 -1.74
C ARG A 9 -56.22 -6.78 -0.60
N GLU A 10 -55.78 -5.54 -0.55
CA GLU A 10 -55.03 -5.01 0.56
C GLU A 10 -55.96 -4.80 1.78
N PRO A 11 -55.46 -5.10 3.01
CA PRO A 11 -56.21 -4.82 4.22
C PRO A 11 -56.37 -3.31 4.39
N SER A 12 -57.59 -2.85 4.73
CA SER A 12 -57.81 -1.48 5.16
C SER A 12 -57.60 -1.39 6.67
N TYR A 13 -56.87 -0.37 7.14
CA TYR A 13 -56.67 -0.10 8.56
C TYR A 13 -57.02 1.36 8.89
N THR A 14 -57.48 1.61 10.08
CA THR A 14 -57.63 2.96 10.62
C THR A 14 -56.60 3.15 11.72
N GLN A 15 -55.76 4.18 11.57
CA GLN A 15 -54.62 4.44 12.42
C GLN A 15 -54.98 4.76 13.90
N GLU A 16 -56.24 5.17 14.16
CA GLU A 16 -56.69 5.57 15.51
C GLU A 16 -57.01 4.40 16.44
N GLN A 17 -57.19 3.19 15.95
CA GLN A 17 -57.61 2.05 16.78
C GLN A 17 -56.89 0.72 16.52
N TYR A 18 -55.84 0.72 15.69
CA TYR A 18 -55.13 -0.50 15.28
C TYR A 18 -56.07 -1.65 14.85
N GLN A 19 -57.24 -1.33 14.30
CA GLN A 19 -58.20 -2.29 13.84
C GLN A 19 -57.98 -2.58 12.35
N TYR A 20 -57.72 -3.81 12.03
CA TYR A 20 -57.59 -4.29 10.67
C TYR A 20 -58.97 -4.82 10.23
N ARG A 21 -59.48 -4.36 9.08
CA ARG A 21 -60.71 -4.81 8.49
C ARG A 21 -60.40 -5.57 7.20
N PHE A 22 -60.88 -6.80 7.15
CA PHE A 22 -60.70 -7.65 5.98
C PHE A 22 -62.06 -8.04 5.43
N ASP A 23 -62.21 -7.93 4.10
CA ASP A 23 -63.34 -8.54 3.40
C ASP A 23 -62.97 -10.01 3.13
N LEU A 24 -63.57 -10.90 3.88
CA LEU A 24 -63.33 -12.34 3.75
C LEU A 24 -64.20 -12.96 2.72
N PRO A 25 -63.68 -13.90 1.88
CA PRO A 25 -64.52 -14.69 0.98
C PRO A 25 -65.57 -15.51 1.74
N ASN A 26 -66.77 -15.63 1.20
CA ASN A 26 -67.90 -16.31 1.84
C ASN A 26 -67.77 -17.84 1.99
N ASP A 27 -66.68 -18.42 1.49
CA ASP A 27 -66.39 -19.85 1.49
C ASP A 27 -65.33 -20.28 2.51
N LEU A 28 -64.89 -19.38 3.37
CA LEU A 28 -63.97 -19.71 4.48
C LEU A 28 -64.76 -20.40 5.59
N GLY A 29 -64.25 -21.58 6.04
CA GLY A 29 -64.86 -22.39 7.11
C GLY A 29 -64.89 -21.65 8.46
N ASP A 30 -65.50 -22.26 9.46
CA ASP A 30 -65.86 -21.66 10.77
C ASP A 30 -64.71 -21.15 11.66
N ASN A 31 -63.43 -21.41 11.29
CA ASN A 31 -62.27 -20.99 12.07
C ASN A 31 -61.23 -20.33 11.18
N ILE A 32 -61.02 -19.03 11.38
CA ILE A 32 -59.98 -18.26 10.72
C ILE A 32 -58.98 -17.82 11.78
N GLU A 33 -57.75 -18.31 11.67
CA GLU A 33 -56.62 -17.86 12.51
C GLU A 33 -55.78 -16.86 11.72
N LEU A 34 -55.74 -15.63 12.21
CA LEU A 34 -54.92 -14.57 11.66
C LEU A 34 -53.67 -14.35 12.55
N PHE A 35 -52.50 -14.62 12.00
CA PHE A 35 -51.23 -14.35 12.67
C PHE A 35 -50.69 -12.99 12.21
N LEU A 36 -50.74 -12.02 13.10
CA LEU A 36 -50.17 -10.69 12.86
C LEU A 36 -48.75 -10.66 13.33
N THR A 37 -47.81 -10.37 12.45
CA THR A 37 -46.43 -10.14 12.81
C THR A 37 -46.18 -8.63 12.85
N ALA A 38 -45.91 -8.09 14.04
CA ALA A 38 -45.51 -6.71 14.18
C ALA A 38 -44.06 -6.54 13.66
N THR A 39 -43.86 -5.58 12.76
CA THR A 39 -42.51 -5.17 12.35
C THR A 39 -42.01 -4.12 13.31
N PRO A 40 -40.92 -4.36 14.06
CA PRO A 40 -40.38 -3.37 14.97
C PRO A 40 -39.88 -2.15 14.20
N ILE A 41 -40.16 -0.95 14.71
CA ILE A 41 -39.54 0.28 14.23
C ILE A 41 -38.35 0.58 15.15
N THR A 42 -37.18 0.69 14.56
CA THR A 42 -35.94 1.01 15.30
C THR A 42 -35.70 2.52 15.24
N TYR A 43 -35.45 3.10 16.40
CA TYR A 43 -35.14 4.51 16.56
C TYR A 43 -33.68 4.73 16.97
N SER A 44 -33.15 5.87 16.58
CA SER A 44 -31.94 6.47 17.16
C SER A 44 -32.33 7.67 18.02
N VAL A 45 -31.52 7.97 19.02
CA VAL A 45 -31.65 9.11 19.91
C VAL A 45 -30.47 10.05 19.72
N GLU A 46 -30.76 11.30 19.45
CA GLU A 46 -29.75 12.34 19.30
C GLU A 46 -30.04 13.49 20.24
N TYR A 47 -28.97 14.07 20.78
CA TYR A 47 -29.05 15.34 21.51
C TYR A 47 -28.43 16.42 20.63
N ARG A 48 -29.17 17.50 20.35
CA ARG A 48 -28.72 18.57 19.46
C ARG A 48 -28.92 19.95 20.06
N ASN A 49 -27.98 20.84 19.80
CA ASN A 49 -28.12 22.25 20.17
C ASN A 49 -28.98 22.97 19.11
N ASP A 50 -30.21 23.32 19.46
CA ASP A 50 -31.19 23.93 18.54
C ASP A 50 -30.93 25.43 18.25
N ARG A 51 -30.10 26.08 19.06
CA ARG A 51 -29.78 27.51 18.92
C ARG A 51 -28.43 27.79 18.23
N ASN A 52 -27.62 26.79 18.09
CA ASN A 52 -26.33 26.92 17.41
C ASN A 52 -26.16 25.84 16.36
N ASN A 53 -26.42 26.16 15.09
CA ASN A 53 -26.29 25.31 13.92
C ASN A 53 -26.91 23.91 14.01
N ASN A 54 -27.67 23.61 15.07
CA ASN A 54 -28.27 22.31 15.29
C ASN A 54 -27.22 21.18 15.48
N ASP A 55 -26.07 21.50 16.06
CA ASP A 55 -24.97 20.60 16.28
C ASP A 55 -25.35 19.43 17.19
N LEU A 56 -24.78 18.27 16.89
CA LEU A 56 -24.91 17.06 17.69
C LEU A 56 -24.16 17.22 19.01
N ILE A 57 -24.81 16.88 20.13
CA ILE A 57 -24.21 16.90 21.47
C ILE A 57 -23.86 15.46 21.88
N GLY A 58 -22.62 15.04 21.63
CA GLY A 58 -22.14 13.66 21.85
C GLY A 58 -22.63 12.67 20.78
N GLU A 59 -22.32 11.41 20.95
CA GLU A 59 -22.67 10.37 19.99
C GLU A 59 -24.16 10.00 20.02
N PRO A 60 -24.76 9.69 18.85
CA PRO A 60 -26.12 9.14 18.78
C PRO A 60 -26.24 7.80 19.51
N GLU A 61 -27.31 7.62 20.23
CA GLU A 61 -27.67 6.33 20.81
C GLU A 61 -28.58 5.57 19.85
N THR A 62 -28.30 4.30 19.59
CA THR A 62 -29.02 3.50 18.59
C THR A 62 -29.59 2.21 19.18
N GLY A 63 -30.53 1.58 18.47
CA GLY A 63 -31.04 0.27 18.83
C GLY A 63 -32.32 0.29 19.67
N PHE A 64 -32.94 1.42 19.88
CA PHE A 64 -34.25 1.51 20.56
C PHE A 64 -35.36 1.00 19.63
N THR A 65 -36.20 0.13 20.12
CA THR A 65 -37.27 -0.46 19.30
C THR A 65 -38.65 -0.18 19.89
N VAL A 66 -39.61 0.07 19.02
CA VAL A 66 -41.02 0.15 19.37
C VAL A 66 -41.76 -0.99 18.68
N VAL A 67 -42.26 -1.90 19.49
CA VAL A 67 -43.13 -3.01 19.08
C VAL A 67 -44.29 -3.07 20.04
N GLU A 68 -45.45 -3.54 19.60
CA GLU A 68 -46.57 -3.75 20.49
C GLU A 68 -46.19 -4.69 21.65
N GLY A 69 -46.32 -4.20 22.89
CA GLY A 69 -45.94 -4.93 24.10
C GLY A 69 -44.48 -4.78 24.54
N ASN A 70 -43.59 -4.17 23.77
CA ASN A 70 -42.24 -3.84 24.20
C ASN A 70 -42.22 -2.46 24.90
N LYS A 71 -41.43 -2.38 25.98
CA LYS A 71 -41.23 -1.15 26.78
C LYS A 71 -39.77 -0.72 26.73
N ASP A 72 -39.21 -0.54 25.53
CA ASP A 72 -37.90 0.05 25.46
C ASP A 72 -37.93 1.46 26.08
N THR A 73 -36.93 1.72 26.91
CA THR A 73 -36.81 2.98 27.60
C THR A 73 -35.50 3.65 27.28
N ILE A 74 -35.53 4.98 27.27
CA ILE A 74 -34.34 5.85 27.17
C ILE A 74 -34.07 6.38 28.57
N THR A 75 -32.84 6.26 29.05
CA THR A 75 -32.39 6.99 30.21
C THR A 75 -31.79 8.33 29.72
N ILE A 76 -32.43 9.44 30.11
CA ILE A 76 -31.92 10.76 29.74
C ILE A 76 -30.57 11.00 30.37
N THR A 77 -29.55 11.19 29.55
CA THR A 77 -28.19 11.45 29.99
C THR A 77 -27.93 12.96 30.10
N SER A 78 -27.17 13.36 31.09
CA SER A 78 -26.73 14.74 31.21
C SER A 78 -25.75 15.02 30.06
N ARG A 79 -26.14 15.89 29.18
CA ARG A 79 -25.28 16.37 28.07
C ARG A 79 -25.34 17.90 28.07
N THR A 80 -24.21 18.52 28.20
CA THR A 80 -24.14 19.97 28.29
C THR A 80 -24.03 20.56 26.87
N PRO A 81 -24.85 21.56 26.51
CA PRO A 81 -24.74 22.25 25.22
C PRO A 81 -23.37 22.88 25.01
N TYR A 82 -22.89 22.91 23.80
CA TYR A 82 -21.56 23.44 23.45
C TYR A 82 -21.39 24.93 23.69
N GLU A 83 -22.47 25.69 23.74
CA GLU A 83 -22.45 27.11 24.00
C GLU A 83 -23.53 27.51 24.97
N THR A 84 -23.23 28.47 25.83
CA THR A 84 -24.22 29.16 26.65
C THR A 84 -24.96 30.18 25.82
N VAL A 85 -26.26 30.24 26.04
CA VAL A 85 -27.07 31.34 25.49
C VAL A 85 -27.14 32.46 26.55
N LYS A 86 -26.60 33.63 26.21
CA LYS A 86 -26.60 34.78 27.12
C LYS A 86 -28.02 35.09 27.64
N GLY A 87 -28.17 35.12 28.97
CA GLY A 87 -29.47 35.34 29.61
C GLY A 87 -30.35 34.10 29.76
N TYR A 88 -29.80 32.91 29.47
CA TYR A 88 -30.52 31.64 29.60
C TYR A 88 -29.64 30.57 30.22
N SER A 89 -30.24 29.65 30.96
CA SER A 89 -29.62 28.45 31.48
C SER A 89 -30.35 27.20 30.95
N PRO A 90 -29.67 26.11 30.64
CA PRO A 90 -30.35 24.88 30.27
C PRO A 90 -30.98 24.23 31.50
N ASP A 91 -32.26 23.86 31.38
CA ASP A 91 -33.06 23.20 32.43
C ASP A 91 -33.66 21.91 31.83
N GLY A 92 -32.81 20.91 31.57
CA GLY A 92 -33.22 19.65 30.98
C GLY A 92 -33.37 19.71 29.46
N TYR A 93 -34.15 18.79 28.91
CA TYR A 93 -34.35 18.59 27.48
C TYR A 93 -35.85 18.49 27.14
N VAL A 94 -36.16 18.87 25.92
CA VAL A 94 -37.46 18.58 25.29
C VAL A 94 -37.24 17.88 23.97
N VAL A 95 -38.25 17.11 23.51
CA VAL A 95 -38.21 16.57 22.13
C VAL A 95 -38.34 17.76 21.16
N ARG A 96 -37.52 17.75 20.10
CA ARG A 96 -37.50 18.82 19.10
C ARG A 96 -38.90 19.10 18.55
N GLY A 97 -39.30 20.35 18.54
CA GLY A 97 -40.59 20.80 18.08
C GLY A 97 -41.67 20.78 19.14
N THR A 98 -41.38 20.34 20.36
CA THR A 98 -42.28 20.39 21.52
C THR A 98 -41.76 21.39 22.56
N SER A 99 -42.62 21.81 23.46
CA SER A 99 -42.26 22.66 24.61
C SER A 99 -42.43 21.94 25.94
N ALA A 100 -42.97 20.75 25.94
CA ALA A 100 -43.21 19.89 27.11
C ALA A 100 -43.46 18.44 26.64
N PRO A 101 -43.20 17.44 27.49
CA PRO A 101 -42.57 17.55 28.81
C PRO A 101 -41.09 17.91 28.77
N VAL A 102 -40.57 18.48 29.85
CA VAL A 102 -39.13 18.69 30.06
C VAL A 102 -38.59 17.43 30.77
N TYR A 103 -37.56 16.87 30.22
CA TYR A 103 -36.88 15.68 30.76
C TYR A 103 -35.55 16.08 31.38
N HIS A 104 -35.25 15.51 32.55
CA HIS A 104 -34.00 15.79 33.27
C HIS A 104 -33.07 14.58 33.25
N ALA A 105 -31.79 14.80 33.51
CA ALA A 105 -30.81 13.73 33.57
C ALA A 105 -31.22 12.71 34.64
N GLY A 106 -31.25 11.43 34.25
CA GLY A 106 -31.68 10.30 35.05
C GLY A 106 -33.14 9.92 34.86
N ASP A 107 -33.97 10.73 34.17
CA ASP A 107 -35.34 10.35 33.84
C ASP A 107 -35.31 9.12 32.90
N ILE A 108 -36.26 8.22 33.17
CA ILE A 108 -36.48 7.03 32.34
C ILE A 108 -37.75 7.27 31.54
N VAL A 109 -37.65 7.32 30.24
CA VAL A 109 -38.72 7.65 29.30
C VAL A 109 -39.04 6.48 28.42
N ASP A 110 -40.32 6.15 28.26
CA ASP A 110 -40.75 5.14 27.31
C ASP A 110 -40.52 5.67 25.87
N VAL A 111 -39.79 4.90 25.06
CA VAL A 111 -39.51 5.24 23.65
C VAL A 111 -40.82 5.55 22.89
N LYS A 112 -41.88 4.82 23.18
CA LYS A 112 -43.17 5.01 22.55
C LYS A 112 -43.77 6.39 22.78
N ASP A 113 -43.57 6.95 23.97
CA ASP A 113 -44.14 8.24 24.33
C ASP A 113 -43.41 9.39 23.63
N VAL A 114 -42.10 9.30 23.46
CA VAL A 114 -41.28 10.29 22.74
C VAL A 114 -41.21 10.03 21.25
N ALA A 115 -41.33 8.77 20.81
CA ALA A 115 -41.33 8.42 19.39
C ALA A 115 -42.60 8.95 18.66
N ALA A 116 -43.68 9.15 19.38
CA ALA A 116 -44.90 9.72 18.82
C ALA A 116 -44.69 11.18 18.33
N ASP A 117 -43.74 11.89 18.93
CA ASP A 117 -43.42 13.28 18.61
C ASP A 117 -42.23 13.38 17.64
N ALA A 118 -41.57 12.26 17.35
CA ALA A 118 -40.39 12.23 16.48
C ALA A 118 -40.78 12.35 14.98
N ALA A 119 -40.10 13.22 14.27
CA ALA A 119 -40.21 13.30 12.81
C ALA A 119 -39.36 12.20 12.14
N GLY A 120 -39.92 11.02 11.94
CA GLY A 120 -39.22 9.88 11.34
C GLY A 120 -38.75 8.86 12.38
N THR A 121 -37.52 8.32 12.22
CA THR A 121 -36.94 7.28 13.09
C THR A 121 -35.81 7.81 13.99
N THR A 122 -35.64 9.12 14.07
CA THR A 122 -34.66 9.77 14.97
C THR A 122 -35.40 10.63 15.99
N ILE A 123 -35.25 10.29 17.26
CA ILE A 123 -35.75 11.08 18.38
C ILE A 123 -34.68 12.12 18.71
N ILE A 124 -35.02 13.39 18.59
CA ILE A 124 -34.05 14.47 18.79
C ILE A 124 -34.44 15.22 20.07
N PHE A 125 -33.56 15.17 21.06
CA PHE A 125 -33.66 15.98 22.25
C PHE A 125 -32.89 17.29 22.05
N VAL A 126 -33.49 18.41 22.44
CA VAL A 126 -32.86 19.74 22.44
C VAL A 126 -32.92 20.34 23.84
N PRO A 127 -31.94 21.17 24.25
CA PRO A 127 -31.94 21.78 25.56
C PRO A 127 -33.18 22.68 25.76
N HIS A 128 -33.81 22.54 26.93
CA HIS A 128 -34.84 23.46 27.38
C HIS A 128 -34.18 24.67 28.07
N TRP A 129 -34.27 25.83 27.44
CA TRP A 129 -33.63 27.07 27.92
C TRP A 129 -34.57 27.88 28.80
N VAL A 130 -34.17 28.16 30.05
CA VAL A 130 -34.92 29.04 30.95
C VAL A 130 -34.21 30.39 31.11
N PRO A 131 -34.93 31.52 31.15
CA PRO A 131 -34.33 32.81 31.43
C PRO A 131 -33.67 32.85 32.81
N VAL A 132 -32.51 33.50 32.91
CA VAL A 132 -31.86 33.78 34.19
C VAL A 132 -31.77 35.30 34.38
N ASP A 133 -32.03 35.77 35.60
CA ASP A 133 -32.14 37.22 35.90
C ASP A 133 -30.79 37.94 35.85
N GLU A 134 -29.68 37.26 36.13
CA GLU A 134 -28.31 37.80 36.03
C GLU A 134 -27.38 36.73 35.42
N VAL A 135 -26.66 37.13 34.37
CA VAL A 135 -25.60 36.31 33.77
C VAL A 135 -24.26 36.96 34.13
N ASN A 136 -23.57 36.39 35.08
CA ASN A 136 -22.18 36.77 35.33
C ASN A 136 -21.31 36.24 34.19
N GLU A 137 -20.48 37.14 33.65
CA GLU A 137 -19.52 36.78 32.59
C GLU A 137 -18.10 36.81 33.15
N ARG A 138 -17.28 35.88 32.74
CA ARG A 138 -15.86 35.85 33.08
C ARG A 138 -15.03 35.51 31.85
N ASN A 139 -13.77 35.91 31.89
CA ASN A 139 -12.82 35.54 30.85
C ASN A 139 -12.09 34.27 31.27
N ILE A 140 -11.96 33.35 30.35
CA ILE A 140 -11.12 32.16 30.46
C ILE A 140 -10.07 32.20 29.35
N THR A 141 -8.93 31.59 29.62
CA THR A 141 -7.88 31.37 28.60
C THR A 141 -8.14 30.03 27.88
N ILE A 142 -8.18 30.07 26.59
CA ILE A 142 -8.22 28.86 25.75
C ILE A 142 -6.81 28.64 25.26
N ASN A 143 -6.23 27.47 25.59
CA ASN A 143 -4.93 27.03 25.09
C ASN A 143 -5.15 25.96 24.04
N LEU A 144 -4.54 26.12 22.89
CA LEU A 144 -4.58 25.17 21.80
C LEU A 144 -3.21 24.51 21.66
N TYR A 145 -3.21 23.20 21.61
CA TYR A 145 -2.04 22.38 21.39
C TYR A 145 -2.23 21.54 20.12
N ILE A 146 -1.18 21.34 19.37
CA ILE A 146 -1.18 20.43 18.22
C ILE A 146 -0.12 19.35 18.40
N GLU A 147 -0.40 18.13 17.99
CA GLU A 147 0.57 17.04 17.92
C GLU A 147 1.65 17.38 16.89
N ASP A 148 2.92 17.20 17.24
CA ASP A 148 4.01 17.31 16.28
C ASP A 148 3.94 16.15 15.28
N PRO A 149 3.67 16.42 13.98
CA PRO A 149 3.54 15.36 12.99
C PRO A 149 4.84 14.57 12.75
N THR A 150 5.98 15.11 13.19
CA THR A 150 7.31 14.52 12.99
C THR A 150 7.82 13.76 14.21
N ASP A 151 7.18 13.93 15.37
CA ASP A 151 7.53 13.19 16.58
C ASP A 151 6.74 11.88 16.66
N ILE A 152 7.46 10.76 16.60
CA ILE A 152 6.88 9.42 16.72
C ILE A 152 6.15 9.19 18.05
N ASN A 153 6.51 9.93 19.09
CA ASN A 153 5.86 9.85 20.41
C ASN A 153 4.64 10.74 20.53
N GLY A 154 4.32 11.55 19.52
CA GLY A 154 3.16 12.41 19.48
C GLY A 154 3.18 13.51 20.54
N SER A 155 4.32 14.21 20.71
CA SER A 155 4.38 15.34 21.65
C SER A 155 3.54 16.50 21.20
N ASP A 156 2.91 17.17 22.17
CA ASP A 156 2.08 18.32 21.94
C ASP A 156 2.91 19.62 21.92
N ILE A 157 2.67 20.45 20.91
CA ILE A 157 3.26 21.77 20.74
C ILE A 157 2.22 22.82 21.11
N PRO A 158 2.52 23.79 21.99
CA PRO A 158 1.62 24.92 22.23
C PRO A 158 1.45 25.76 20.95
N ALA A 159 0.26 25.76 20.38
CA ALA A 159 0.00 26.44 19.11
C ALA A 159 -0.51 27.88 19.31
N ALA A 160 -1.51 28.09 20.17
CA ALA A 160 -2.09 29.39 20.40
C ALA A 160 -2.74 29.50 21.78
N ASN A 161 -2.95 30.72 22.24
CA ASN A 161 -3.85 30.99 23.35
C ASN A 161 -4.67 32.25 23.04
N TYR A 162 -5.90 32.27 23.53
CA TYR A 162 -6.78 33.45 23.42
C TYR A 162 -7.76 33.51 24.56
N LEU A 163 -8.28 34.74 24.83
CA LEU A 163 -9.28 34.94 25.84
C LEU A 163 -10.68 34.79 25.27
N ARG A 164 -11.53 34.09 26.00
CA ARG A 164 -12.94 34.00 25.69
C ARG A 164 -13.79 34.36 26.90
N THR A 165 -14.81 35.19 26.67
CA THR A 165 -15.83 35.51 27.66
C THR A 165 -16.88 34.40 27.68
N VAL A 166 -17.11 33.82 28.83
CA VAL A 166 -18.11 32.78 29.08
C VAL A 166 -19.02 33.17 30.19
N ALA A 167 -20.27 32.71 30.18
CA ALA A 167 -21.18 32.87 31.30
C ALA A 167 -20.79 31.93 32.45
N GLU A 168 -21.07 32.34 33.69
CA GLU A 168 -21.03 31.44 34.84
C GLU A 168 -22.17 30.43 34.70
N GLY A 169 -21.79 29.16 34.68
CA GLY A 169 -22.69 28.05 34.47
C GLY A 169 -22.11 27.05 33.49
N ASP A 170 -22.76 25.93 33.31
CA ASP A 170 -22.27 24.83 32.51
C ASP A 170 -22.29 25.17 31.02
N ALA A 171 -21.24 25.87 30.57
CA ALA A 171 -21.00 26.13 29.17
C ALA A 171 -19.99 25.13 28.64
N LEU A 172 -20.31 24.49 27.52
CA LEU A 172 -19.37 23.69 26.79
C LEU A 172 -18.68 24.50 25.70
N PHE A 173 -17.39 24.31 25.63
CA PHE A 173 -16.58 24.92 24.63
C PHE A 173 -16.09 23.88 23.63
N ARG A 174 -16.34 24.09 22.35
CA ARG A 174 -15.84 23.26 21.25
C ARG A 174 -14.78 24.05 20.49
N PRO A 175 -13.51 23.63 20.55
CA PRO A 175 -12.43 24.33 19.84
C PRO A 175 -12.48 24.12 18.33
N ASN A 176 -13.31 23.21 17.86
CA ASN A 176 -13.44 22.89 16.44
C ASN A 176 -14.25 23.94 15.65
N GLU A 177 -14.65 25.00 16.29
CA GLU A 177 -15.25 26.15 15.63
C GLU A 177 -14.21 26.88 14.77
N GLU A 178 -14.71 27.56 13.77
CA GLU A 178 -13.92 28.29 12.77
C GLU A 178 -12.78 29.12 13.40
N ARG A 179 -13.02 29.71 14.57
CA ARG A 179 -12.05 30.54 15.29
C ARG A 179 -10.85 29.74 15.85
N GLY A 180 -11.06 28.55 16.39
CA GLY A 180 -9.98 27.71 16.88
C GLY A 180 -9.10 27.23 15.72
N ARG A 181 -9.71 26.86 14.61
CA ARG A 181 -8.99 26.48 13.39
C ARG A 181 -8.24 27.67 12.76
N GLU A 182 -8.78 28.88 12.83
CA GLU A 182 -8.09 30.08 12.38
C GLU A 182 -6.78 30.30 13.14
N HIS A 183 -6.80 30.16 14.47
CA HIS A 183 -5.58 30.26 15.30
C HIS A 183 -4.56 29.16 15.00
N ILE A 184 -5.00 27.93 14.76
CA ILE A 184 -4.10 26.85 14.34
C ILE A 184 -3.48 27.16 12.99
N ARG A 185 -4.27 27.65 12.03
CA ARG A 185 -3.79 28.06 10.70
C ARG A 185 -2.79 29.20 10.79
N GLU A 186 -3.04 30.20 11.61
CA GLU A 186 -2.11 31.30 11.86
C GLU A 186 -0.81 30.81 12.48
N TYR A 187 -0.88 29.91 13.46
CA TYR A 187 0.31 29.30 14.06
C TYR A 187 1.13 28.53 13.01
N ILE A 188 0.53 27.62 12.27
CA ILE A 188 1.22 26.82 11.25
C ILE A 188 1.93 27.75 10.25
N SER A 189 1.25 28.80 9.78
CA SER A 189 1.79 29.72 8.78
C SER A 189 2.93 30.61 9.30
N SER A 190 2.95 30.89 10.60
CA SER A 190 3.94 31.77 11.24
C SER A 190 5.04 31.04 12.01
N SER A 191 4.92 29.74 12.23
CA SER A 191 5.87 28.93 12.98
C SER A 191 7.18 28.71 12.20
N ASP A 192 8.25 28.39 12.91
CA ASP A 192 9.53 27.96 12.34
C ASP A 192 9.64 26.43 12.25
N GLU A 193 8.53 25.73 12.47
CA GLU A 193 8.48 24.28 12.44
C GLU A 193 8.84 23.72 11.04
N PRO A 194 9.65 22.66 10.96
CA PRO A 194 10.13 22.13 9.68
C PRO A 194 9.02 21.55 8.81
N TRP A 195 7.89 21.21 9.40
CA TRP A 195 6.73 20.60 8.74
C TRP A 195 5.65 21.60 8.29
N LYS A 196 5.77 22.88 8.60
CA LYS A 196 4.76 23.91 8.34
C LYS A 196 4.29 24.02 6.89
N ASP A 197 5.20 23.79 5.94
CA ASP A 197 4.88 23.84 4.49
C ASP A 197 4.21 22.55 3.99
N THR A 198 4.14 21.52 4.83
CA THR A 198 3.55 20.22 4.50
C THR A 198 2.14 20.08 5.03
N TYR A 199 1.88 20.58 6.24
CA TYR A 199 0.61 20.42 6.94
C TYR A 199 -0.19 21.72 6.99
N ASN A 200 -1.51 21.60 7.03
CA ASN A 200 -2.43 22.72 7.25
C ASN A 200 -3.41 22.39 8.39
N ASP A 201 -4.25 23.32 8.77
CA ASP A 201 -5.19 23.15 9.88
C ASP A 201 -6.23 22.03 9.67
N GLU A 202 -6.52 21.66 8.41
CA GLU A 202 -7.44 20.56 8.07
C GLU A 202 -6.82 19.16 8.31
N ASP A 203 -5.50 19.10 8.39
CA ASP A 203 -4.77 17.87 8.68
C ASP A 203 -4.79 17.47 10.16
N PHE A 204 -5.35 18.32 11.01
CA PHE A 204 -5.47 18.10 12.45
C PHE A 204 -6.92 17.91 12.86
N VAL A 205 -7.14 17.00 13.80
CA VAL A 205 -8.45 16.72 14.40
C VAL A 205 -8.39 16.87 15.90
N LEU A 206 -9.49 17.33 16.50
CA LEU A 206 -9.56 17.42 17.95
C LEU A 206 -9.40 16.03 18.57
N ARG A 207 -8.49 15.92 19.54
CA ARG A 207 -8.23 14.66 20.26
C ARG A 207 -9.51 14.12 20.91
N GLU A 208 -9.74 12.84 20.74
CA GLU A 208 -10.90 12.15 21.32
C GLU A 208 -10.97 12.37 22.85
N GLY A 209 -12.12 12.72 23.36
CA GLY A 209 -12.32 13.07 24.78
C GLY A 209 -12.00 14.51 25.15
N GLY A 210 -11.36 15.31 24.26
CA GLY A 210 -11.15 16.76 24.44
C GLY A 210 -12.28 17.62 23.91
N GLU A 211 -13.30 17.00 23.34
CA GLU A 211 -14.38 17.67 22.59
C GLU A 211 -15.25 18.57 23.45
N ILE A 212 -15.32 18.30 24.74
CA ILE A 212 -16.29 18.94 25.62
C ILE A 212 -15.64 19.18 26.98
N GLN A 213 -15.45 20.44 27.35
CA GLN A 213 -15.02 20.79 28.69
C GLN A 213 -16.07 21.70 29.37
N VAL A 214 -16.47 21.32 30.58
CA VAL A 214 -17.39 22.08 31.39
C VAL A 214 -16.67 23.24 32.01
N VAL A 215 -17.11 24.46 31.73
CA VAL A 215 -16.56 25.68 32.33
C VAL A 215 -17.21 25.88 33.67
N LYS A 216 -16.58 25.36 34.73
CA LYS A 216 -16.99 25.68 36.11
C LYS A 216 -16.39 26.98 36.57
N GLU A 217 -16.97 27.57 37.63
CA GLU A 217 -16.55 28.87 38.21
C GLU A 217 -15.06 28.89 38.59
N SER A 218 -14.50 27.76 38.98
CA SER A 218 -13.08 27.59 39.33
C SER A 218 -12.12 27.45 38.17
N VAL A 219 -12.61 27.32 36.93
CA VAL A 219 -11.79 27.09 35.75
C VAL A 219 -11.39 28.41 35.12
N SER A 220 -10.09 28.70 35.08
CA SER A 220 -9.51 29.90 34.47
C SER A 220 -8.90 29.64 33.07
N SER A 221 -8.68 28.39 32.72
CA SER A 221 -8.17 27.99 31.40
C SER A 221 -8.72 26.64 30.98
N LEU A 222 -8.81 26.44 29.68
CA LEU A 222 -9.14 25.17 29.03
C LEU A 222 -8.05 24.81 28.01
N ASP A 223 -7.64 23.58 28.02
CA ASP A 223 -6.62 23.06 27.10
C ASP A 223 -7.29 22.14 26.07
N PHE A 224 -7.02 22.38 24.81
CA PHE A 224 -7.49 21.58 23.70
C PHE A 224 -6.34 21.07 22.87
N HIS A 225 -6.36 19.80 22.59
CA HIS A 225 -5.32 19.10 21.86
C HIS A 225 -5.85 18.64 20.51
N PHE A 226 -5.09 18.88 19.48
CA PHE A 226 -5.39 18.47 18.12
C PHE A 226 -4.35 17.46 17.67
N ASP A 227 -4.79 16.27 17.38
CA ASP A 227 -3.93 15.21 16.84
C ASP A 227 -3.83 15.34 15.32
N VAL A 228 -2.65 15.08 14.78
CA VAL A 228 -2.51 14.94 13.33
C VAL A 228 -3.32 13.73 12.86
N LYS A 229 -4.03 13.89 11.75
CA LYS A 229 -4.72 12.77 11.13
C LYS A 229 -3.73 11.66 10.78
N LYS A 230 -4.11 10.41 11.01
CA LYS A 230 -3.28 9.24 10.74
C LYS A 230 -3.98 8.32 9.74
N GLY A 231 -3.20 7.74 8.86
CA GLY A 231 -3.62 6.67 7.97
C GLY A 231 -3.06 5.33 8.44
N ASN A 232 -3.71 4.24 8.08
CA ASN A 232 -3.22 2.91 8.36
C ASN A 232 -2.32 2.44 7.22
N LEU A 233 -1.07 2.10 7.53
CA LEU A 233 -0.22 1.33 6.65
C LEU A 233 -0.52 -0.15 6.88
N THR A 234 -0.75 -0.89 5.80
CA THR A 234 -0.85 -2.34 5.83
C THR A 234 0.11 -2.93 4.79
N VAL A 235 1.13 -3.65 5.24
CA VAL A 235 1.99 -4.45 4.37
C VAL A 235 1.51 -5.89 4.42
N LYS A 236 1.05 -6.39 3.28
CA LYS A 236 0.58 -7.78 3.11
C LYS A 236 1.66 -8.61 2.47
N PHE A 237 1.77 -9.87 2.89
CA PHE A 237 2.63 -10.84 2.25
C PHE A 237 1.79 -11.81 1.42
N GLN A 238 2.28 -12.12 0.22
CA GLN A 238 1.66 -13.08 -0.68
C GLN A 238 2.74 -13.94 -1.34
N TRP A 239 2.40 -15.16 -1.75
CA TRP A 239 3.27 -15.94 -2.60
C TRP A 239 3.29 -15.35 -4.00
N GLY A 240 4.47 -15.24 -4.59
CA GLY A 240 4.63 -14.79 -5.97
C GLY A 240 4.01 -15.73 -6.99
N ALA A 241 3.87 -15.28 -8.22
CA ALA A 241 3.30 -16.08 -9.29
C ALA A 241 4.08 -17.37 -9.51
N GLY A 242 3.39 -18.51 -9.45
CA GLY A 242 3.99 -19.83 -9.59
C GLY A 242 4.65 -20.39 -8.33
N GLU A 243 4.67 -19.64 -7.22
CA GLU A 243 5.30 -20.00 -5.95
C GLU A 243 4.29 -20.57 -4.93
N GLN A 244 3.14 -21.05 -5.39
CA GLN A 244 2.14 -21.64 -4.48
C GLN A 244 2.73 -22.82 -3.71
N PRO A 245 2.59 -22.83 -2.38
CA PRO A 245 3.25 -23.81 -1.55
C PRO A 245 2.68 -25.21 -1.73
N ASP A 246 3.58 -26.17 -1.83
CA ASP A 246 3.30 -27.55 -1.42
C ASP A 246 3.04 -27.56 0.09
N THR A 247 2.29 -28.55 0.60
CA THR A 247 1.83 -28.68 1.99
C THR A 247 2.93 -28.66 3.08
N ALA A 248 4.18 -28.51 2.75
CA ALA A 248 5.35 -28.49 3.63
C ALA A 248 6.02 -27.11 3.77
N VAL A 249 5.46 -26.07 3.18
CA VAL A 249 6.06 -24.71 3.16
C VAL A 249 5.68 -23.93 4.41
N PRO A 250 6.55 -23.00 4.88
CA PRO A 250 6.19 -22.13 6.02
C PRO A 250 4.94 -21.32 5.72
N ALA A 251 4.19 -20.97 6.76
CA ALA A 251 3.06 -20.05 6.62
C ALA A 251 3.54 -18.67 6.13
N LEU A 252 2.67 -17.96 5.43
CA LEU A 252 2.94 -16.55 5.12
C LEU A 252 3.16 -15.76 6.42
N PRO A 253 4.07 -14.77 6.41
CA PRO A 253 4.24 -13.86 7.52
C PRO A 253 2.93 -13.12 7.86
N GLU A 254 2.79 -12.72 9.12
CA GLU A 254 1.70 -11.83 9.52
C GLU A 254 1.84 -10.46 8.83
N ASN A 255 0.71 -9.83 8.54
CA ASN A 255 0.72 -8.48 7.97
C ASN A 255 1.33 -7.48 8.96
N ILE A 256 2.14 -6.57 8.47
CA ILE A 256 2.62 -5.43 9.25
C ILE A 256 1.58 -4.32 9.16
N THR A 257 1.14 -3.82 10.32
CA THR A 257 0.17 -2.73 10.39
C THR A 257 0.69 -1.62 11.30
N GLU A 258 0.68 -0.39 10.82
CA GLU A 258 1.14 0.79 11.55
C GLU A 258 0.22 1.97 11.30
N GLN A 259 0.05 2.85 12.30
CA GLN A 259 -0.61 4.14 12.15
C GLN A 259 0.45 5.22 11.96
N ILE A 260 0.38 5.93 10.85
CA ILE A 260 1.36 6.94 10.47
C ILE A 260 0.63 8.25 10.15
N ALA A 261 1.20 9.38 10.56
CA ALA A 261 0.65 10.69 10.23
C ALA A 261 0.51 10.86 8.71
N ILE A 262 -0.61 11.45 8.28
CA ILE A 262 -0.80 11.74 6.84
C ILE A 262 0.33 12.64 6.33
N LYS A 263 0.66 12.52 5.05
CA LYS A 263 1.76 13.24 4.37
C LYS A 263 3.17 12.88 4.86
N GLN A 264 3.30 12.09 5.94
CA GLN A 264 4.59 11.58 6.38
C GLN A 264 5.10 10.49 5.43
N ALA A 265 6.37 10.56 5.08
CA ALA A 265 7.05 9.49 4.37
C ALA A 265 7.29 8.31 5.32
N PHE A 266 7.09 7.10 4.82
CA PHE A 266 7.39 5.88 5.54
C PHE A 266 8.36 4.98 4.78
N SER A 267 9.10 4.16 5.52
CA SER A 267 10.00 3.15 4.97
C SER A 267 10.06 1.98 5.95
N VAL A 268 9.49 0.85 5.57
CA VAL A 268 9.41 -0.37 6.39
C VAL A 268 10.33 -1.42 5.80
N ASP A 269 11.31 -1.87 6.58
CA ASP A 269 12.16 -3.01 6.25
C ASP A 269 11.38 -4.30 6.54
N VAL A 270 11.22 -5.14 5.53
CA VAL A 270 10.50 -6.42 5.64
C VAL A 270 11.42 -7.63 5.72
N SER A 271 12.74 -7.42 5.71
CA SER A 271 13.75 -8.49 5.62
C SER A 271 13.64 -9.52 6.74
N GLU A 272 13.34 -9.06 7.98
CA GLU A 272 13.18 -9.94 9.14
C GLU A 272 11.91 -10.82 9.07
N SER A 273 10.94 -10.43 8.25
CA SER A 273 9.69 -11.18 8.07
C SER A 273 9.79 -12.26 7.01
N ILE A 274 10.86 -12.29 6.21
CA ILE A 274 11.02 -13.24 5.10
C ILE A 274 11.38 -14.62 5.67
N PRO A 275 10.61 -15.68 5.34
CA PRO A 275 10.95 -17.03 5.78
C PRO A 275 12.27 -17.53 5.16
N GLU A 276 12.99 -18.39 5.90
CA GLU A 276 14.20 -19.04 5.40
C GLU A 276 13.92 -19.80 4.09
N GLY A 277 14.80 -19.66 3.11
CA GLY A 277 14.67 -20.27 1.77
C GLY A 277 13.76 -19.49 0.82
N TYR A 278 13.42 -18.24 1.18
CA TYR A 278 12.64 -17.34 0.35
C TYR A 278 13.32 -15.97 0.25
N THR A 279 13.00 -15.26 -0.83
CA THR A 279 13.34 -13.86 -1.03
C THR A 279 12.05 -13.05 -1.29
N ALA A 280 12.09 -11.75 -1.08
CA ALA A 280 10.94 -10.86 -1.31
C ALA A 280 11.10 -10.04 -2.58
N SER A 281 9.97 -9.66 -3.19
CA SER A 281 9.95 -8.73 -4.34
C SER A 281 10.58 -7.37 -4.03
N THR A 282 10.63 -7.00 -2.75
CA THR A 282 11.35 -5.84 -2.24
C THR A 282 11.76 -6.07 -0.79
N ALA A 283 12.94 -5.61 -0.39
CA ALA A 283 13.37 -5.63 1.00
C ALA A 283 12.79 -4.47 1.80
N THR A 284 12.31 -3.42 1.13
CA THR A 284 11.80 -2.21 1.77
C THR A 284 10.53 -1.73 1.08
N VAL A 285 9.51 -1.46 1.88
CA VAL A 285 8.25 -0.85 1.44
C VAL A 285 8.25 0.62 1.84
N ALA A 286 8.20 1.51 0.86
CA ALA A 286 8.24 2.94 1.09
C ALA A 286 7.10 3.68 0.40
N GLY A 287 6.80 4.88 0.88
CA GLY A 287 5.78 5.75 0.31
C GLY A 287 5.48 6.95 1.18
N THR A 288 4.36 7.60 0.89
CA THR A 288 3.83 8.70 1.70
C THR A 288 2.43 8.33 2.18
N MET A 289 2.14 8.57 3.45
CA MET A 289 0.85 8.24 4.05
C MET A 289 -0.27 9.18 3.59
N ILE A 290 -1.44 8.60 3.36
CA ILE A 290 -2.67 9.33 3.03
C ILE A 290 -3.78 8.99 4.04
N GLU A 291 -4.80 9.83 4.16
CA GLU A 291 -5.90 9.66 5.13
C GLU A 291 -6.68 8.35 4.92
N ALA A 292 -6.85 7.92 3.66
CA ALA A 292 -7.48 6.63 3.34
C ALA A 292 -6.66 5.39 3.73
N GLY A 293 -5.41 5.60 4.18
CA GLY A 293 -4.44 4.54 4.43
C GLY A 293 -3.71 4.10 3.16
N VAL A 294 -2.64 3.32 3.35
CA VAL A 294 -1.83 2.75 2.27
C VAL A 294 -1.73 1.24 2.46
N GLU A 295 -2.08 0.50 1.44
CA GLU A 295 -1.85 -0.94 1.39
C GLU A 295 -0.76 -1.26 0.36
N LYS A 296 0.20 -2.09 0.75
CA LYS A 296 1.28 -2.58 -0.10
C LYS A 296 1.36 -4.09 0.00
N THR A 297 1.63 -4.74 -1.11
CA THR A 297 1.84 -6.19 -1.15
C THR A 297 3.31 -6.48 -1.42
N VAL A 298 3.88 -7.37 -0.63
CA VAL A 298 5.22 -7.94 -0.81
C VAL A 298 5.04 -9.39 -1.24
N TYR A 299 5.61 -9.73 -2.37
CA TYR A 299 5.54 -11.07 -2.92
C TYR A 299 6.78 -11.86 -2.52
N LEU A 300 6.57 -13.11 -2.09
CA LEU A 300 7.62 -14.02 -1.64
C LEU A 300 7.88 -15.10 -2.71
N TYR A 301 9.13 -15.27 -3.03
CA TYR A 301 9.64 -16.22 -4.03
C TYR A 301 10.62 -17.18 -3.38
N LYS A 302 10.64 -18.41 -3.86
CA LYS A 302 11.60 -19.41 -3.42
C LYS A 302 13.03 -18.97 -3.76
N ASP A 303 13.93 -19.12 -2.80
CA ASP A 303 15.37 -18.81 -2.89
C ASP A 303 16.13 -19.85 -2.04
N ALA A 304 16.32 -21.04 -2.59
CA ALA A 304 16.88 -22.17 -1.85
C ALA A 304 18.39 -22.06 -1.64
N ASP A 305 19.09 -21.30 -2.49
CA ASP A 305 20.53 -21.08 -2.37
C ASP A 305 20.90 -19.80 -1.60
N ASN A 306 19.89 -19.05 -1.16
CA ASN A 306 19.99 -17.83 -0.34
C ASN A 306 20.88 -16.74 -0.99
N ASP A 307 20.77 -16.57 -2.30
CA ASP A 307 21.49 -15.52 -3.02
C ASP A 307 20.67 -14.23 -3.18
N ASN A 308 19.50 -14.18 -2.55
CA ASN A 308 18.49 -13.09 -2.59
C ASN A 308 17.88 -12.89 -3.99
N LYS A 309 17.83 -13.94 -4.79
CA LYS A 309 17.17 -13.95 -6.10
C LYS A 309 16.20 -15.13 -6.20
N PRO A 310 15.02 -14.90 -6.82
CA PRO A 310 14.03 -15.96 -7.01
C PRO A 310 14.54 -17.10 -7.91
N ASP A 311 14.59 -18.34 -7.41
CA ASP A 311 15.08 -19.51 -8.17
C ASP A 311 14.39 -19.67 -9.53
N ASN A 312 13.05 -19.53 -9.56
CA ASN A 312 12.24 -19.77 -10.77
C ASN A 312 12.16 -18.56 -11.71
N HIS A 313 12.59 -17.40 -11.23
CA HIS A 313 12.54 -16.14 -11.98
C HIS A 313 13.92 -15.55 -12.23
N THR A 314 14.95 -16.39 -12.25
CA THR A 314 16.33 -15.99 -12.51
C THR A 314 16.85 -16.69 -13.75
N ILE A 315 17.62 -15.97 -14.56
CA ILE A 315 18.39 -16.52 -15.67
C ILE A 315 19.89 -16.40 -15.37
N THR A 316 20.64 -17.28 -15.98
CA THR A 316 22.10 -17.25 -15.97
C THR A 316 22.61 -16.62 -17.26
N LEU A 317 23.39 -15.55 -17.15
CA LEU A 317 24.10 -14.90 -18.23
C LEU A 317 25.59 -15.20 -18.09
N THR A 318 26.19 -15.90 -19.06
CA THR A 318 27.59 -16.29 -19.04
C THR A 318 28.35 -15.60 -20.16
N PHE A 319 29.52 -15.08 -19.86
CA PHE A 319 30.53 -14.62 -20.82
C PHE A 319 31.73 -15.51 -20.71
N ASP A 320 32.18 -16.07 -21.84
CA ASP A 320 33.39 -16.90 -21.92
C ASP A 320 34.43 -16.24 -22.83
N ALA A 321 35.51 -15.78 -22.24
CA ALA A 321 36.65 -15.20 -22.99
C ALA A 321 37.48 -16.25 -23.74
N GLY A 322 37.25 -17.51 -23.47
CA GLY A 322 38.00 -18.63 -24.10
C GLY A 322 39.49 -18.60 -23.76
N GLU A 323 40.27 -19.27 -24.63
CA GLU A 323 41.71 -19.38 -24.42
C GLU A 323 42.49 -18.08 -24.79
N ASN A 324 41.87 -17.26 -25.62
CA ASN A 324 42.53 -16.10 -26.23
C ASN A 324 42.32 -14.77 -25.50
N GLY A 325 41.62 -14.79 -24.37
CA GLY A 325 41.36 -13.57 -23.62
C GLY A 325 41.24 -13.69 -22.12
N ILE A 326 41.29 -12.58 -21.48
CA ILE A 326 41.09 -12.39 -20.05
C ILE A 326 40.11 -11.22 -19.85
N ILE A 327 39.04 -11.46 -19.11
CA ILE A 327 38.04 -10.42 -18.81
C ILE A 327 38.64 -9.40 -17.85
N ASP A 328 38.50 -8.11 -18.16
CA ASP A 328 39.01 -7.05 -17.33
C ASP A 328 38.16 -6.87 -16.06
N PRO A 329 38.73 -7.14 -14.87
CA PRO A 329 37.98 -7.05 -13.62
C PRO A 329 37.61 -5.61 -13.21
N ASN A 330 38.23 -4.59 -13.80
CA ASN A 330 38.06 -3.20 -13.37
C ASN A 330 36.78 -2.54 -13.92
N ASN A 331 36.16 -3.12 -14.94
CA ASN A 331 34.99 -2.56 -15.62
C ASN A 331 33.76 -3.46 -15.55
N LEU A 332 33.62 -4.24 -14.48
CA LEU A 332 32.47 -5.12 -14.31
C LEU A 332 31.29 -4.41 -13.63
N THR A 333 30.08 -4.70 -14.08
CA THR A 333 28.87 -4.36 -13.32
C THR A 333 28.86 -5.18 -12.03
N SER A 334 28.37 -4.61 -10.94
CA SER A 334 28.24 -5.33 -9.66
C SER A 334 27.34 -6.57 -9.78
N GLY A 335 27.61 -7.58 -8.99
CA GLY A 335 26.85 -8.85 -8.98
C GLY A 335 27.34 -9.90 -9.96
N GLY A 336 28.39 -9.64 -10.74
CA GLY A 336 29.03 -10.64 -11.57
C GLY A 336 30.03 -11.49 -10.78
N ALA A 337 29.99 -12.80 -11.01
CA ALA A 337 30.96 -13.78 -10.50
C ALA A 337 32.01 -14.06 -11.56
N LEU A 338 33.22 -13.50 -11.38
CA LEU A 338 34.37 -13.75 -12.27
C LEU A 338 35.15 -14.96 -11.78
N SER A 339 35.49 -15.89 -12.69
CA SER A 339 36.34 -17.05 -12.39
C SER A 339 37.75 -16.61 -11.97
N GLU A 340 38.45 -17.46 -11.21
CA GLU A 340 39.85 -17.19 -10.76
C GLU A 340 40.81 -16.95 -11.92
N ASP A 341 40.63 -17.64 -13.03
CA ASP A 341 41.44 -17.49 -14.26
C ASP A 341 40.97 -16.30 -15.12
N GLN A 342 39.94 -15.59 -14.69
CA GLN A 342 39.35 -14.42 -15.37
C GLN A 342 38.82 -14.74 -16.79
N LYS A 343 38.49 -15.98 -17.08
CA LYS A 343 38.01 -16.39 -18.40
C LYS A 343 36.50 -16.41 -18.48
N THR A 344 35.82 -16.70 -17.37
CA THR A 344 34.37 -16.81 -17.32
C THR A 344 33.77 -15.79 -16.33
N LEU A 345 32.77 -15.06 -16.78
CA LEU A 345 32.00 -14.15 -15.95
C LEU A 345 30.53 -14.54 -16.01
N THR A 346 29.93 -14.74 -14.85
CA THR A 346 28.53 -15.17 -14.75
C THR A 346 27.73 -14.17 -13.95
N TYR A 347 26.53 -13.84 -14.44
CA TYR A 347 25.52 -13.06 -13.73
C TYR A 347 24.27 -13.92 -13.56
N LYS A 348 23.65 -13.82 -12.41
CA LYS A 348 22.27 -14.22 -12.20
C LYS A 348 21.38 -12.99 -12.33
N LEU A 349 20.42 -12.99 -13.24
CA LEU A 349 19.55 -11.83 -13.54
C LEU A 349 18.09 -12.22 -13.33
N VAL A 350 17.37 -11.37 -12.59
CA VAL A 350 15.96 -11.57 -12.27
C VAL A 350 15.08 -11.21 -13.47
N LYS A 351 14.15 -12.07 -13.80
CA LYS A 351 13.07 -11.81 -14.76
C LYS A 351 11.93 -11.07 -14.09
N PRO A 352 11.32 -10.09 -14.75
CA PRO A 352 10.16 -9.40 -14.18
C PRO A 352 8.95 -10.34 -14.09
N VAL A 353 8.11 -10.08 -13.06
CA VAL A 353 6.75 -10.62 -12.96
C VAL A 353 5.81 -9.43 -12.90
N GLU A 354 4.88 -9.37 -13.83
CA GLU A 354 4.01 -8.19 -13.99
C GLU A 354 3.23 -7.88 -12.69
N GLY A 355 3.41 -6.66 -12.19
CA GLY A 355 2.75 -6.19 -10.96
C GLY A 355 3.32 -6.74 -9.66
N GLU A 356 4.31 -7.65 -9.68
CA GLU A 356 4.83 -8.33 -8.49
C GLU A 356 6.33 -8.12 -8.28
N LEU A 357 7.14 -8.34 -9.32
CA LEU A 357 8.60 -8.37 -9.24
C LEU A 357 9.23 -7.53 -10.34
N GLU A 358 10.10 -6.61 -9.97
CA GLU A 358 10.88 -5.84 -10.93
C GLU A 358 12.06 -6.69 -11.44
N GLY A 359 12.22 -6.73 -12.76
CA GLY A 359 13.32 -7.42 -13.39
C GLY A 359 14.61 -6.62 -13.42
N ASP A 360 15.73 -7.35 -13.47
CA ASP A 360 17.05 -6.76 -13.67
C ASP A 360 17.21 -6.17 -15.09
N LYS A 361 18.30 -5.45 -15.27
CA LYS A 361 18.81 -5.08 -16.59
C LYS A 361 20.03 -5.91 -16.92
N TYR A 362 20.21 -6.19 -18.19
CA TYR A 362 21.47 -6.78 -18.66
C TYR A 362 22.64 -5.86 -18.30
N PRO A 363 23.77 -6.41 -17.77
CA PRO A 363 24.94 -5.62 -17.37
C PRO A 363 25.57 -4.87 -18.57
N GLN A 364 26.47 -3.95 -18.26
CA GLN A 364 27.30 -3.32 -19.28
C GLN A 364 28.21 -4.36 -19.98
N ILE A 365 28.68 -4.02 -21.17
CA ILE A 365 29.53 -4.89 -21.95
C ILE A 365 30.87 -5.11 -21.22
N PRO A 366 31.14 -6.36 -20.75
CA PRO A 366 32.45 -6.66 -20.16
C PRO A 366 33.56 -6.51 -21.19
N GLN A 367 34.68 -5.92 -20.78
CA GLN A 367 35.87 -5.78 -21.65
C GLN A 367 36.78 -6.97 -21.53
N VAL A 368 37.48 -7.29 -22.63
CA VAL A 368 38.43 -8.42 -22.69
C VAL A 368 39.75 -7.93 -23.21
N ASN A 369 40.82 -8.32 -22.53
CA ASN A 369 42.19 -8.17 -22.97
C ASN A 369 42.63 -9.47 -23.74
N ALA A 370 42.99 -9.33 -24.99
CA ALA A 370 43.51 -10.45 -25.74
C ALA A 370 44.87 -10.92 -25.16
N THR A 371 45.11 -12.22 -25.13
CA THR A 371 46.33 -12.79 -24.56
C THR A 371 47.57 -12.68 -25.46
N ALA A 372 47.38 -12.30 -26.72
CA ALA A 372 48.47 -12.07 -27.67
C ALA A 372 48.31 -10.72 -28.38
N ASP A 373 49.43 -10.02 -28.57
CA ASP A 373 49.50 -8.72 -29.27
C ASP A 373 49.03 -8.76 -30.73
N SER A 374 48.95 -9.94 -31.29
CA SER A 374 48.49 -10.17 -32.68
C SER A 374 46.97 -10.18 -32.83
N MET A 375 46.25 -10.15 -31.70
CA MET A 375 44.80 -10.22 -31.67
C MET A 375 44.19 -9.03 -30.97
N VAL A 376 42.98 -8.68 -31.35
CA VAL A 376 42.15 -7.71 -30.71
C VAL A 376 40.77 -8.31 -30.49
N TRP A 377 40.21 -8.11 -29.31
CA TRP A 377 38.82 -8.49 -29.03
C TRP A 377 37.87 -7.63 -29.88
N THR A 378 36.86 -8.28 -30.49
CA THR A 378 35.92 -7.64 -31.40
C THR A 378 34.51 -7.58 -30.87
N GLY A 379 34.17 -8.34 -29.83
CA GLY A 379 32.87 -8.35 -29.20
C GLY A 379 32.48 -9.70 -28.64
N TRP A 380 31.31 -9.69 -28.01
CA TRP A 380 30.65 -10.87 -27.49
C TRP A 380 29.52 -11.33 -28.42
N PHE A 381 29.48 -12.59 -28.77
CA PHE A 381 28.48 -13.18 -29.65
C PHE A 381 27.88 -14.43 -29.03
N ASN A 382 26.57 -14.61 -29.21
CA ASN A 382 25.89 -15.80 -28.69
C ASN A 382 26.43 -17.05 -29.42
N ASN A 383 26.76 -18.09 -28.64
CA ASN A 383 27.31 -19.33 -29.16
C ASN A 383 26.33 -20.14 -30.01
N GLU A 384 25.02 -19.97 -29.82
CA GLU A 384 23.99 -20.63 -30.63
C GLU A 384 23.65 -19.85 -31.91
N ASN A 385 23.84 -18.54 -31.89
CA ASN A 385 23.58 -17.66 -33.03
C ASN A 385 24.64 -16.56 -33.13
N GLU A 386 25.69 -16.82 -33.91
CA GLU A 386 26.80 -15.88 -34.11
C GLU A 386 26.40 -14.49 -34.64
N SER A 387 25.16 -14.32 -35.14
CA SER A 387 24.65 -13.02 -35.55
C SER A 387 24.11 -12.19 -34.38
N SER A 388 23.85 -12.83 -33.23
CA SER A 388 23.34 -12.14 -32.01
C SER A 388 24.50 -11.61 -31.17
N ARG A 389 24.58 -10.31 -31.06
CA ARG A 389 25.62 -9.60 -30.31
C ARG A 389 25.14 -9.19 -28.94
N TYR A 390 25.99 -9.29 -27.92
CA TYR A 390 25.64 -8.82 -26.58
C TYR A 390 25.39 -7.30 -26.55
N ALA A 391 25.99 -6.54 -27.43
CA ALA A 391 25.74 -5.09 -27.55
C ALA A 391 24.25 -4.73 -27.73
N ASP A 392 23.46 -5.65 -28.29
CA ASP A 392 22.03 -5.46 -28.49
C ASP A 392 21.21 -5.68 -27.18
N TYR A 393 21.79 -6.35 -26.19
CA TYR A 393 21.20 -6.62 -24.87
C TYR A 393 21.64 -5.61 -23.82
N ALA A 394 22.88 -5.17 -23.84
CA ALA A 394 23.49 -4.34 -22.80
C ALA A 394 22.61 -3.18 -22.35
N ASN A 395 22.39 -3.06 -21.03
CA ASN A 395 21.52 -2.08 -20.38
C ASN A 395 20.02 -2.18 -20.72
N GLN A 396 19.59 -3.14 -21.52
CA GLN A 396 18.17 -3.39 -21.76
C GLN A 396 17.55 -4.15 -20.58
N PRO A 397 16.24 -3.98 -20.33
CA PRO A 397 15.54 -4.79 -19.34
C PRO A 397 15.58 -6.29 -19.71
N VAL A 398 15.71 -7.15 -18.72
CA VAL A 398 15.51 -8.58 -18.89
C VAL A 398 14.04 -8.85 -19.19
N GLY A 399 13.74 -9.63 -20.22
CA GLY A 399 12.38 -9.97 -20.59
C GLY A 399 11.79 -11.05 -19.66
N ALA A 400 10.47 -11.09 -19.53
CA ALA A 400 9.77 -12.11 -18.73
C ALA A 400 10.03 -13.55 -19.27
N ASP A 401 10.16 -13.69 -20.58
CA ASP A 401 10.43 -14.98 -21.25
C ASP A 401 11.93 -15.22 -21.49
N ALA A 402 12.81 -14.42 -20.88
CA ALA A 402 14.24 -14.60 -21.06
C ALA A 402 14.71 -15.98 -20.55
N ALA A 403 15.63 -16.58 -21.28
CA ALA A 403 16.29 -17.83 -20.94
C ALA A 403 17.78 -17.59 -20.69
N ASP A 404 18.46 -18.61 -20.18
CA ASP A 404 19.91 -18.57 -20.00
C ASP A 404 20.62 -18.24 -21.32
N LEU A 405 21.64 -17.39 -21.22
CA LEU A 405 22.40 -16.93 -22.38
C LEU A 405 23.90 -17.10 -22.13
N THR A 406 24.60 -17.59 -23.17
CA THR A 406 26.05 -17.62 -23.17
C THR A 406 26.60 -16.84 -24.36
N PHE A 407 27.57 -15.99 -24.08
CA PHE A 407 28.28 -15.20 -25.08
C PHE A 407 29.77 -15.52 -25.04
N ASP A 408 30.29 -15.89 -26.20
CA ASP A 408 31.71 -16.16 -26.39
C ASP A 408 32.42 -14.90 -26.93
N ALA A 409 33.66 -14.68 -26.47
CA ALA A 409 34.47 -13.58 -26.98
C ALA A 409 35.03 -13.93 -28.38
N TYR A 410 34.88 -13.02 -29.30
CA TYR A 410 35.44 -13.11 -30.63
C TYR A 410 36.62 -12.19 -30.79
N TYR A 411 37.61 -12.66 -31.57
CA TYR A 411 38.88 -11.98 -31.77
C TYR A 411 39.14 -11.78 -33.24
N GLY A 412 39.71 -10.66 -33.60
CA GLY A 412 40.19 -10.34 -34.95
C GLY A 412 41.70 -10.08 -34.96
N ALA A 413 42.23 -9.81 -36.11
CA ALA A 413 43.61 -9.40 -36.25
C ALA A 413 43.85 -8.03 -35.66
N ALA A 414 44.87 -7.87 -34.82
CA ALA A 414 45.31 -6.55 -34.33
C ALA A 414 45.88 -5.73 -35.53
N GLU A 415 46.00 -4.41 -35.34
CA GLU A 415 46.54 -3.53 -36.37
C GLU A 415 47.91 -4.00 -36.85
N GLY A 416 48.08 -4.08 -38.16
CA GLY A 416 49.30 -4.58 -38.77
C GLY A 416 49.40 -6.09 -38.86
N HIS A 417 48.40 -6.87 -38.40
CA HIS A 417 48.32 -8.33 -38.54
C HIS A 417 47.21 -8.69 -39.52
N LYS A 418 47.29 -9.92 -40.04
CA LYS A 418 46.27 -10.53 -40.91
C LYS A 418 45.87 -11.89 -40.34
N GLU A 419 44.60 -12.24 -40.50
CA GLU A 419 44.10 -13.55 -40.20
C GLU A 419 44.59 -14.57 -41.26
N VAL A 420 45.11 -15.67 -40.77
CA VAL A 420 45.51 -16.82 -41.58
C VAL A 420 44.77 -18.06 -41.10
N ALA A 421 43.88 -18.58 -41.92
CA ALA A 421 43.11 -19.78 -41.62
C ALA A 421 43.62 -20.97 -42.40
N ILE A 422 44.08 -21.99 -41.71
CA ILE A 422 44.46 -23.27 -42.26
C ILE A 422 43.28 -24.21 -42.06
N ARG A 423 42.66 -24.66 -43.16
CA ARG A 423 41.51 -25.54 -43.13
C ARG A 423 41.92 -26.95 -43.52
N TYR A 424 41.59 -27.92 -42.67
CA TYR A 424 41.81 -29.34 -42.92
C TYR A 424 40.50 -30.01 -43.30
N TYR A 425 40.49 -30.75 -44.37
CA TYR A 425 39.32 -31.45 -44.84
C TYR A 425 39.54 -32.94 -44.77
N THR A 426 38.50 -33.73 -44.55
CA THR A 426 38.49 -35.21 -44.65
C THR A 426 37.57 -35.60 -45.77
N GLU A 427 38.06 -36.52 -46.60
CA GLU A 427 37.29 -37.18 -47.68
C GLU A 427 36.30 -38.16 -47.05
N GLN A 428 35.04 -38.09 -47.46
CA GLN A 428 34.01 -39.06 -47.11
C GLN A 428 33.93 -40.20 -48.06
N GLU A 429 33.24 -41.30 -47.73
CA GLU A 429 33.00 -42.42 -48.61
C GLU A 429 32.34 -42.06 -49.96
N SER A 430 31.58 -40.94 -49.95
CA SER A 430 30.99 -40.36 -51.18
C SER A 430 31.99 -39.73 -52.14
N GLY A 431 33.25 -39.49 -51.71
CA GLY A 431 34.25 -38.71 -52.41
C GLY A 431 34.14 -37.20 -52.19
N GLU A 432 33.22 -36.74 -51.34
CA GLU A 432 33.11 -35.37 -50.95
C GLU A 432 34.08 -35.07 -49.79
N PHE A 433 34.42 -33.77 -49.63
CA PHE A 433 35.30 -33.29 -48.54
C PHE A 433 34.57 -32.51 -47.52
N ASP A 434 34.55 -32.94 -46.26
CA ASP A 434 34.05 -32.25 -45.17
C ASP A 434 35.14 -31.50 -44.38
N LEU A 435 34.84 -30.29 -43.93
CA LEU A 435 35.73 -29.50 -43.08
C LEU A 435 35.90 -30.21 -41.73
N ALA A 436 37.11 -30.69 -41.46
CA ALA A 436 37.42 -31.40 -40.22
C ALA A 436 37.94 -30.49 -39.13
N ARG A 437 38.71 -29.47 -39.52
CA ARG A 437 39.32 -28.52 -38.57
C ARG A 437 39.76 -27.25 -39.27
N THR A 438 39.61 -26.12 -38.60
CA THR A 438 40.23 -24.83 -38.94
C THR A 438 41.23 -24.47 -37.84
N LEU A 439 42.45 -24.10 -38.23
CA LEU A 439 43.42 -23.46 -37.34
C LEU A 439 43.56 -22.01 -37.76
N THR A 440 43.13 -21.09 -36.91
CA THR A 440 43.27 -19.64 -37.15
C THR A 440 44.47 -19.12 -36.40
N SER A 441 45.27 -18.26 -37.06
CA SER A 441 46.35 -17.53 -36.44
C SER A 441 46.43 -16.12 -37.02
N TYR A 442 46.98 -15.18 -36.29
CA TYR A 442 47.14 -13.81 -36.71
C TYR A 442 48.61 -13.50 -36.89
N ARG A 443 49.03 -13.01 -38.05
CA ARG A 443 50.42 -12.85 -38.44
C ARG A 443 50.67 -11.52 -39.14
N LYS A 444 51.89 -10.99 -38.98
CA LYS A 444 52.31 -9.81 -39.76
C LYS A 444 52.59 -10.14 -41.22
N PRO A 445 52.39 -9.22 -42.14
CA PRO A 445 52.91 -9.38 -43.51
C PRO A 445 54.41 -9.67 -43.51
N GLY A 446 54.82 -10.66 -44.28
CA GLY A 446 56.20 -11.14 -44.34
C GLY A 446 56.50 -12.31 -43.40
N GLU A 447 55.67 -12.62 -42.41
CA GLU A 447 55.83 -13.83 -41.55
C GLU A 447 55.41 -15.06 -42.30
N THR A 448 56.09 -16.19 -41.95
CA THR A 448 55.81 -17.48 -42.52
C THR A 448 55.01 -18.37 -41.58
N VAL A 449 53.89 -18.90 -42.04
CA VAL A 449 53.07 -19.87 -41.30
C VAL A 449 53.32 -21.23 -41.88
N THR A 450 53.74 -22.16 -41.02
CA THR A 450 53.95 -23.58 -41.43
C THR A 450 52.71 -24.41 -41.10
N TYR A 451 52.32 -25.27 -41.99
CA TYR A 451 51.21 -26.19 -41.76
C TYR A 451 51.73 -27.65 -41.94
N GLY A 452 51.17 -28.56 -41.17
CA GLY A 452 51.60 -29.96 -41.17
C GLY A 452 50.41 -30.90 -41.22
N ARG A 453 50.69 -32.20 -41.34
CA ARG A 453 49.72 -33.26 -41.39
C ARG A 453 49.05 -33.42 -39.98
N PRO A 454 47.76 -33.28 -39.81
CA PRO A 454 47.11 -33.78 -38.64
C PRO A 454 46.96 -35.29 -38.71
N ALA A 455 47.44 -36.03 -37.71
CA ALA A 455 47.13 -37.43 -37.59
C ALA A 455 45.64 -37.59 -37.18
N ARG A 456 44.91 -38.39 -37.95
CA ARG A 456 43.54 -38.75 -37.64
C ARG A 456 43.32 -40.23 -37.80
N ASN A 457 42.82 -40.89 -36.76
CA ASN A 457 42.54 -42.32 -36.79
C ASN A 457 41.55 -42.67 -37.92
N GLY A 458 41.90 -43.67 -38.74
CA GLY A 458 41.06 -44.12 -39.84
C GLY A 458 41.29 -43.40 -41.18
N TYR A 459 42.19 -42.39 -41.23
CA TYR A 459 42.49 -41.63 -42.44
C TYR A 459 43.97 -41.77 -42.81
N VAL A 460 44.23 -41.96 -44.07
CA VAL A 460 45.58 -41.95 -44.64
C VAL A 460 45.82 -40.56 -45.25
N THR A 461 46.86 -39.87 -44.76
CA THR A 461 47.24 -38.59 -45.35
C THR A 461 47.90 -38.80 -46.72
N PRO A 462 47.50 -38.00 -47.74
CA PRO A 462 48.19 -38.08 -49.05
C PRO A 462 49.67 -37.82 -48.91
N ASN A 463 50.49 -38.51 -49.78
CA ASN A 463 51.94 -38.41 -49.69
C ASN A 463 52.57 -37.13 -50.19
N GLU A 464 51.79 -36.26 -50.91
CA GLU A 464 52.28 -35.02 -51.47
C GLU A 464 51.39 -33.83 -50.98
N GLY A 465 52.02 -32.71 -50.73
CA GLY A 465 51.29 -31.45 -50.43
C GLY A 465 50.68 -31.31 -49.05
N THR A 466 50.96 -32.19 -48.10
CA THR A 466 50.34 -32.27 -46.80
C THR A 466 51.04 -31.46 -45.69
N SER A 467 52.19 -30.88 -46.01
CA SER A 467 52.92 -29.96 -45.17
C SER A 467 53.59 -28.90 -46.04
N GLY A 468 53.68 -27.68 -45.51
CA GLY A 468 54.27 -26.60 -46.26
C GLY A 468 54.35 -25.35 -45.44
N SER A 469 54.62 -24.26 -46.09
CA SER A 469 54.65 -22.94 -45.50
C SER A 469 54.08 -21.93 -46.49
N ILE A 470 53.40 -20.93 -45.95
CA ILE A 470 52.92 -19.77 -46.70
C ILE A 470 53.48 -18.49 -46.06
N THR A 471 53.88 -17.54 -46.89
CA THR A 471 54.24 -16.21 -46.39
C THR A 471 53.02 -15.29 -46.45
N VAL A 472 52.70 -14.63 -45.34
CA VAL A 472 51.58 -13.72 -45.24
C VAL A 472 51.86 -12.50 -46.07
N THR A 473 51.02 -12.16 -46.99
CA THR A 473 51.15 -11.01 -47.89
C THR A 473 50.24 -9.84 -47.52
#